data_51a34092e9d565923881c3dfcfc6b93a
#
_entry.id   51a34092e9d565923881c3dfcfc6b93a
#
_cell.length_a   1.000
_cell.length_b   1.000
_cell.length_c   1.000
_cell.angle_alpha   90.00
_cell.angle_beta   90.00
_cell.angle_gamma   90.00
#
_symmetry.space_group_name_H-M   'P 1'
#
loop_
_entity.id
_entity.type
_entity.pdbx_description
1 polymer ?
#
loop_
_entity_poly.entity_id
_entity_poly.type
_entity_poly.pdbx_seq_one_letter_code
_entity_poly.pdbx_strand_id
1 'polypeptide(L)'
;MAEILNDSVADDTTRSSSGNAEGFSIDQGEVARFSALAAKWWDTKGEFAPLHKFNPTRVGFIRDTCLGQFGGQSGLNASERAPFAGLNLLDVGCGGGLLSEPMRRMGFTVTGLDASEKNIGTARAHAAQGGLDIRYLNQTVEQLAGVKEDFGSGEVQYDVVLCMEVIEHVTDPQAFLQTCASLVKPGGLLFCATLNRTLKSHALAIIGAEYILRWVPAGTHDWNKFLHPEEIIGFLSGTRLIPDAPVGVGYNPLTGQWALSGDTDVNYMVVARHPADIDPN
;
A
#
# COMPACT_ATOMS: atom_id res chain seq x y z
N MET A 1 -70.01 -35.28 -3.70
CA MET A 1 -69.59 -34.44 -2.54
C MET A 1 -68.20 -34.00 -2.80
N ALA A 2 -68.08 -32.76 -2.98
CA ALA A 2 -66.87 -32.03 -3.39
C ALA A 2 -65.88 -31.94 -2.25
N GLU A 3 -64.59 -31.89 -2.55
CA GLU A 3 -63.69 -31.00 -1.84
C GLU A 3 -62.46 -30.70 -2.68
N ILE A 4 -62.18 -29.44 -2.70
CA ILE A 4 -61.26 -28.75 -3.57
C ILE A 4 -59.87 -28.80 -2.93
N LEU A 5 -58.86 -29.22 -3.70
CA LEU A 5 -57.45 -29.08 -3.31
C LEU A 5 -56.89 -27.85 -3.97
N ASN A 6 -56.35 -26.98 -3.11
CA ASN A 6 -55.70 -25.75 -3.48
C ASN A 6 -54.18 -25.97 -3.54
N ASP A 7 -53.60 -25.92 -4.74
CA ASP A 7 -52.19 -25.97 -4.95
C ASP A 7 -51.54 -24.62 -4.73
N SER A 8 -50.74 -24.51 -3.70
CA SER A 8 -49.87 -23.35 -3.50
C SER A 8 -48.49 -23.64 -4.03
N VAL A 9 -48.16 -23.07 -5.16
CA VAL A 9 -46.80 -23.05 -5.73
C VAL A 9 -45.94 -22.14 -4.86
N ALA A 10 -44.97 -22.72 -4.17
CA ALA A 10 -43.91 -21.96 -3.50
C ALA A 10 -42.82 -21.62 -4.52
N ASP A 11 -42.69 -20.38 -4.82
CA ASP A 11 -41.59 -19.80 -5.61
C ASP A 11 -40.38 -19.65 -4.68
N ASP A 12 -39.41 -20.57 -4.85
CA ASP A 12 -38.13 -20.52 -4.12
C ASP A 12 -37.06 -19.81 -4.98
N THR A 13 -37.16 -18.50 -5.00
CA THR A 13 -36.09 -17.65 -5.51
C THR A 13 -35.04 -17.43 -4.41
N THR A 14 -34.15 -18.39 -4.22
CA THR A 14 -32.90 -18.19 -3.47
C THR A 14 -32.02 -17.18 -4.23
N ARG A 15 -32.20 -15.90 -3.95
CA ARG A 15 -31.23 -14.87 -4.24
C ARG A 15 -29.99 -15.13 -3.37
N SER A 16 -28.96 -15.67 -4.01
CA SER A 16 -27.60 -15.60 -3.49
C SER A 16 -27.19 -14.14 -3.35
N SER A 17 -27.39 -13.57 -2.18
CA SER A 17 -26.80 -12.30 -1.80
C SER A 17 -25.33 -12.58 -1.45
N SER A 18 -24.42 -12.36 -2.42
CA SER A 18 -23.03 -12.11 -2.12
C SER A 18 -22.97 -10.79 -1.37
N GLY A 19 -23.01 -10.86 -0.03
CA GLY A 19 -22.85 -9.70 0.83
C GLY A 19 -21.43 -9.14 0.66
N ASN A 20 -21.31 -8.05 -0.10
CA ASN A 20 -20.20 -7.14 0.09
C ASN A 20 -20.26 -6.70 1.55
N ALA A 21 -19.20 -6.98 2.31
CA ALA A 21 -19.04 -6.42 3.64
C ALA A 21 -19.02 -4.89 3.48
N GLU A 22 -20.14 -4.23 3.86
CA GLU A 22 -20.33 -2.80 3.68
C GLU A 22 -19.16 -2.04 4.31
N GLY A 23 -18.45 -1.25 3.53
CA GLY A 23 -17.46 -0.27 3.99
C GLY A 23 -15.98 -0.63 3.84
N PHE A 24 -15.61 -1.74 3.22
CA PHE A 24 -14.19 -2.09 3.01
C PHE A 24 -13.83 -2.11 1.52
N SER A 25 -12.69 -1.49 1.19
CA SER A 25 -12.18 -1.42 -0.19
C SER A 25 -11.41 -2.66 -0.65
N ILE A 26 -11.40 -3.75 0.11
CA ILE A 26 -10.67 -4.98 -0.20
C ILE A 26 -11.34 -5.80 -1.33
N ASP A 27 -10.52 -6.32 -2.24
CA ASP A 27 -10.88 -7.36 -3.20
C ASP A 27 -10.49 -8.74 -2.64
N GLN A 28 -11.48 -9.56 -2.28
CA GLN A 28 -11.24 -10.88 -1.69
C GLN A 28 -10.47 -11.84 -2.63
N GLY A 29 -10.63 -11.68 -3.94
CA GLY A 29 -9.87 -12.45 -4.95
C GLY A 29 -8.38 -12.11 -4.90
N GLU A 30 -8.05 -10.82 -4.80
CA GLU A 30 -6.67 -10.34 -4.65
C GLU A 30 -6.06 -10.83 -3.33
N VAL A 31 -6.79 -10.71 -2.21
CA VAL A 31 -6.34 -11.23 -0.91
C VAL A 31 -6.05 -12.73 -0.97
N ALA A 32 -6.91 -13.52 -1.60
CA ALA A 32 -6.68 -14.96 -1.76
C ALA A 32 -5.45 -15.27 -2.62
N ARG A 33 -5.25 -14.50 -3.71
CA ARG A 33 -4.09 -14.64 -4.61
C ARG A 33 -2.77 -14.34 -3.87
N PHE A 34 -2.66 -13.21 -3.19
CA PHE A 34 -1.46 -12.88 -2.41
C PHE A 34 -1.23 -13.83 -1.24
N SER A 35 -2.30 -14.30 -0.59
CA SER A 35 -2.21 -15.32 0.47
C SER A 35 -1.60 -16.64 -0.03
N ALA A 36 -1.85 -17.03 -1.27
CA ALA A 36 -1.25 -18.22 -1.86
C ALA A 36 0.27 -18.09 -2.08
N LEU A 37 0.77 -16.87 -2.22
CA LEU A 37 2.18 -16.56 -2.43
C LEU A 37 2.94 -16.19 -1.15
N ALA A 38 2.27 -16.17 0.00
CA ALA A 38 2.81 -15.65 1.26
C ALA A 38 4.18 -16.24 1.64
N ALA A 39 4.38 -17.55 1.48
CA ALA A 39 5.65 -18.21 1.80
C ALA A 39 6.83 -17.81 0.89
N LYS A 40 6.56 -17.12 -0.22
CA LYS A 40 7.56 -16.76 -1.23
C LYS A 40 8.05 -15.32 -1.14
N TRP A 41 7.49 -14.51 -0.21
CA TRP A 41 7.82 -13.08 -0.10
C TRP A 41 9.32 -12.80 -0.02
N TRP A 42 10.09 -13.66 0.65
CA TRP A 42 11.53 -13.47 0.87
C TRP A 42 12.42 -14.29 -0.07
N ASP A 43 11.82 -14.99 -1.05
CA ASP A 43 12.59 -15.62 -2.12
C ASP A 43 13.02 -14.57 -3.15
N THR A 44 14.28 -14.16 -3.06
CA THR A 44 14.89 -13.16 -3.96
C THR A 44 15.04 -13.61 -5.41
N LYS A 45 14.74 -14.89 -5.70
CA LYS A 45 14.78 -15.49 -7.05
C LYS A 45 13.40 -15.94 -7.52
N GLY A 46 12.38 -15.87 -6.65
CA GLY A 46 11.00 -16.25 -6.93
C GLY A 46 10.17 -15.14 -7.55
N GLU A 47 8.87 -15.25 -7.39
CA GLU A 47 7.86 -14.33 -7.97
C GLU A 47 7.99 -12.89 -7.47
N PHE A 48 8.56 -12.68 -6.27
CA PHE A 48 8.80 -11.35 -5.71
C PHE A 48 10.21 -10.80 -6.01
N ALA A 49 11.03 -11.50 -6.83
CA ALA A 49 12.37 -11.02 -7.21
C ALA A 49 12.37 -9.61 -7.82
N PRO A 50 11.39 -9.19 -8.65
CA PRO A 50 11.32 -7.81 -9.15
C PRO A 50 11.13 -6.79 -8.03
N LEU A 51 10.29 -7.08 -7.03
CA LEU A 51 10.08 -6.19 -5.88
C LEU A 51 11.35 -6.07 -5.04
N HIS A 52 12.10 -7.15 -4.83
CA HIS A 52 13.40 -7.10 -4.14
C HIS A 52 14.40 -6.19 -4.85
N LYS A 53 14.45 -6.25 -6.20
CA LYS A 53 15.33 -5.39 -7.01
C LYS A 53 14.86 -3.92 -7.02
N PHE A 54 13.57 -3.69 -6.95
CA PHE A 54 12.97 -2.36 -6.93
C PHE A 54 13.07 -1.71 -5.54
N ASN A 55 13.05 -2.50 -4.47
CA ASN A 55 12.96 -2.03 -3.10
C ASN A 55 14.03 -1.00 -2.69
N PRO A 56 15.33 -1.13 -3.07
CA PRO A 56 16.34 -0.13 -2.74
C PRO A 56 16.00 1.28 -3.24
N THR A 57 15.40 1.40 -4.43
CA THR A 57 14.98 2.68 -5.01
C THR A 57 13.82 3.28 -4.22
N ARG A 58 12.81 2.47 -3.84
CA ARG A 58 11.67 2.92 -3.01
C ARG A 58 12.13 3.36 -1.63
N VAL A 59 12.95 2.54 -0.97
CA VAL A 59 13.51 2.83 0.36
C VAL A 59 14.35 4.11 0.35
N GLY A 60 15.19 4.31 -0.68
CA GLY A 60 15.98 5.51 -0.87
C GLY A 60 15.10 6.76 -1.02
N PHE A 61 14.06 6.68 -1.87
CA PHE A 61 13.13 7.79 -2.09
C PHE A 61 12.37 8.17 -0.81
N ILE A 62 11.82 7.18 -0.09
CA ILE A 62 11.11 7.41 1.18
C ILE A 62 12.06 8.05 2.20
N ARG A 63 13.27 7.50 2.36
CA ARG A 63 14.28 8.03 3.29
C ARG A 63 14.61 9.49 3.00
N ASP A 64 14.93 9.80 1.73
CA ASP A 64 15.41 11.15 1.35
C ASP A 64 14.30 12.19 1.48
N THR A 65 13.05 11.81 1.15
CA THR A 65 11.87 12.65 1.34
C THR A 65 11.60 12.90 2.83
N CYS A 66 11.66 11.85 3.66
CA CYS A 66 11.49 11.98 5.12
C CYS A 66 12.59 12.84 5.76
N LEU A 67 13.84 12.71 5.32
CA LEU A 67 14.94 13.57 5.78
C LEU A 67 14.68 15.04 5.42
N GLY A 68 14.17 15.30 4.22
CA GLY A 68 13.78 16.65 3.81
C GLY A 68 12.63 17.24 4.65
N GLN A 69 11.65 16.41 5.03
CA GLN A 69 10.48 16.84 5.79
C GLN A 69 10.77 17.03 7.28
N PHE A 70 11.45 16.08 7.91
CA PHE A 70 11.60 15.99 9.35
C PHE A 70 12.98 16.45 9.85
N GLY A 71 13.98 16.54 8.98
CA GLY A 71 15.37 16.81 9.35
C GLY A 71 15.60 18.14 10.08
N GLY A 72 14.75 19.16 9.83
CA GLY A 72 14.82 20.44 10.52
C GLY A 72 14.09 20.48 11.87
N GLN A 73 13.19 19.53 12.14
CA GLN A 73 12.32 19.54 13.32
C GLN A 73 12.88 18.73 14.50
N SER A 74 13.59 17.65 14.22
CA SER A 74 14.01 16.67 15.24
C SER A 74 15.52 16.60 15.44
N GLY A 75 16.30 17.45 14.76
CA GLY A 75 17.75 17.29 14.73
C GLY A 75 18.18 15.98 14.05
N LEU A 76 17.33 15.44 13.16
CA LEU A 76 17.61 14.20 12.44
C LEU A 76 18.87 14.39 11.59
N ASN A 77 19.80 13.43 11.71
CA ASN A 77 21.05 13.41 10.97
C ASN A 77 21.08 12.20 10.03
N ALA A 78 21.23 12.45 8.72
CA ALA A 78 21.29 11.41 7.71
C ALA A 78 22.41 10.37 7.92
N SER A 79 23.43 10.70 8.71
CA SER A 79 24.54 9.82 9.07
C SER A 79 24.25 8.92 10.27
N GLU A 80 23.19 9.17 11.03
CA GLU A 80 22.81 8.37 12.17
C GLU A 80 22.19 7.02 11.72
N ARG A 81 22.40 5.98 12.52
CA ARG A 81 21.87 4.65 12.23
C ARG A 81 20.34 4.57 12.31
N ALA A 82 19.72 5.48 13.06
CA ALA A 82 18.28 5.54 13.30
C ALA A 82 17.76 6.98 13.12
N PRO A 83 17.87 7.55 11.90
CA PRO A 83 17.54 8.96 11.66
C PRO A 83 16.06 9.31 11.93
N PHE A 84 15.18 8.31 12.02
CA PHE A 84 13.75 8.50 12.23
C PHE A 84 13.25 8.01 13.58
N ALA A 85 14.14 7.94 14.57
CA ALA A 85 13.76 7.55 15.93
C ALA A 85 12.71 8.52 16.50
N GLY A 86 11.60 7.97 17.04
CA GLY A 86 10.49 8.74 17.58
C GLY A 86 9.36 9.05 16.57
N LEU A 87 9.54 8.75 15.28
CA LEU A 87 8.49 8.86 14.27
C LEU A 87 7.75 7.53 14.10
N ASN A 88 6.41 7.62 13.94
CA ASN A 88 5.54 6.48 13.71
C ASN A 88 5.26 6.33 12.20
N LEU A 89 5.37 5.11 11.69
CA LEU A 89 5.11 4.79 10.29
C LEU A 89 4.06 3.68 10.17
N LEU A 90 3.10 3.89 9.28
CA LEU A 90 2.12 2.90 8.86
C LEU A 90 2.46 2.40 7.46
N ASP A 91 2.58 1.09 7.29
CA ASP A 91 2.80 0.41 6.00
C ASP A 91 1.52 -0.35 5.64
N VAL A 92 0.68 0.22 4.77
CA VAL A 92 -0.62 -0.32 4.35
C VAL A 92 -0.41 -1.29 3.20
N GLY A 93 -0.93 -2.53 3.35
CA GLY A 93 -0.66 -3.62 2.42
C GLY A 93 0.79 -4.10 2.50
N CYS A 94 1.32 -4.24 3.70
CA CYS A 94 2.74 -4.50 3.95
C CYS A 94 3.25 -5.84 3.40
N GLY A 95 2.36 -6.76 3.00
CA GLY A 95 2.71 -8.08 2.50
C GLY A 95 3.59 -8.87 3.48
N GLY A 96 4.73 -9.36 3.00
CA GLY A 96 5.74 -10.04 3.82
C GLY A 96 6.69 -9.11 4.58
N GLY A 97 6.46 -7.77 4.58
CA GLY A 97 7.27 -6.82 5.35
C GLY A 97 8.48 -6.24 4.60
N LEU A 98 8.51 -6.30 3.27
CA LEU A 98 9.65 -5.84 2.46
C LEU A 98 9.99 -4.36 2.64
N LEU A 99 9.01 -3.49 2.92
CA LEU A 99 9.23 -2.08 3.25
C LEU A 99 9.25 -1.85 4.76
N SER A 100 8.39 -2.53 5.52
CA SER A 100 8.32 -2.39 6.96
C SER A 100 9.68 -2.60 7.66
N GLU A 101 10.44 -3.63 7.25
CA GLU A 101 11.72 -3.93 7.90
C GLU A 101 12.81 -2.87 7.66
N PRO A 102 13.11 -2.42 6.43
CA PRO A 102 14.07 -1.33 6.24
C PRO A 102 13.64 -0.04 6.92
N MET A 103 12.34 0.29 6.98
CA MET A 103 11.86 1.45 7.73
C MET A 103 12.14 1.30 9.23
N ARG A 104 11.89 0.11 9.81
CA ARG A 104 12.24 -0.17 11.21
C ARG A 104 13.74 -0.04 11.48
N ARG A 105 14.57 -0.53 10.56
CA ARG A 105 16.04 -0.41 10.68
C ARG A 105 16.52 1.04 10.65
N MET A 106 15.78 1.94 10.00
CA MET A 106 16.04 3.39 10.00
C MET A 106 15.46 4.13 11.23
N GLY A 107 14.86 3.41 12.18
CA GLY A 107 14.45 3.95 13.46
C GLY A 107 12.96 4.22 13.63
N PHE A 108 12.15 4.13 12.58
CA PHE A 108 10.70 4.29 12.73
C PHE A 108 10.10 3.27 13.70
N THR A 109 9.08 3.68 14.47
CA THR A 109 8.13 2.75 15.09
C THR A 109 7.13 2.34 14.01
N VAL A 110 7.20 1.08 13.57
CA VAL A 110 6.47 0.62 12.38
C VAL A 110 5.26 -0.21 12.78
N THR A 111 4.10 0.14 12.18
CA THR A 111 2.90 -0.70 12.12
C THR A 111 2.70 -1.14 10.68
N GLY A 112 2.62 -2.44 10.41
CA GLY A 112 2.29 -3.00 9.11
C GLY A 112 0.89 -3.59 9.09
N LEU A 113 0.08 -3.24 8.08
CA LEU A 113 -1.25 -3.79 7.85
C LEU A 113 -1.27 -4.65 6.58
N ASP A 114 -1.94 -5.79 6.65
CA ASP A 114 -2.29 -6.57 5.48
C ASP A 114 -3.60 -7.35 5.73
N ALA A 115 -4.47 -7.42 4.72
CA ALA A 115 -5.73 -8.16 4.80
C ALA A 115 -5.52 -9.69 4.81
N SER A 116 -4.34 -10.17 4.40
CA SER A 116 -3.97 -11.58 4.40
C SER A 116 -3.28 -11.97 5.70
N GLU A 117 -3.93 -12.82 6.49
CA GLU A 117 -3.32 -13.41 7.69
C GLU A 117 -2.01 -14.16 7.40
N LYS A 118 -1.93 -14.82 6.22
CA LYS A 118 -0.72 -15.54 5.80
C LYS A 118 0.46 -14.61 5.53
N ASN A 119 0.20 -13.46 4.88
CA ASN A 119 1.22 -12.44 4.68
C ASN A 119 1.74 -11.91 6.03
N ILE A 120 0.83 -11.57 6.93
CA ILE A 120 1.17 -11.14 8.30
C ILE A 120 1.97 -12.21 9.05
N GLY A 121 1.60 -13.48 8.93
CA GLY A 121 2.36 -14.60 9.50
C GLY A 121 3.80 -14.65 8.98
N THR A 122 3.98 -14.50 7.66
CA THR A 122 5.31 -14.45 7.03
C THR A 122 6.11 -13.23 7.49
N ALA A 123 5.50 -12.05 7.51
CA ALA A 123 6.15 -10.81 7.94
C ALA A 123 6.63 -10.90 9.40
N ARG A 124 5.78 -11.38 10.31
CA ARG A 124 6.14 -11.61 11.72
C ARG A 124 7.31 -12.59 11.87
N ALA A 125 7.26 -13.72 11.15
CA ALA A 125 8.31 -14.74 11.23
C ALA A 125 9.66 -14.21 10.76
N HIS A 126 9.69 -13.43 9.66
CA HIS A 126 10.93 -12.88 9.12
C HIS A 126 11.47 -11.74 10.00
N ALA A 127 10.62 -10.83 10.47
CA ALA A 127 11.02 -9.78 11.40
C ALA A 127 11.61 -10.34 12.70
N ALA A 128 11.01 -11.40 13.26
CA ALA A 128 11.52 -12.09 14.44
C ALA A 128 12.92 -12.68 14.22
N GLN A 129 13.18 -13.29 13.04
CA GLN A 129 14.50 -13.77 12.67
C GLN A 129 15.53 -12.63 12.59
N GLY A 130 15.10 -11.45 12.13
CA GLY A 130 15.90 -10.24 12.06
C GLY A 130 16.05 -9.48 13.39
N GLY A 131 15.39 -9.93 14.47
CA GLY A 131 15.35 -9.23 15.76
C GLY A 131 14.66 -7.85 15.67
N LEU A 132 13.69 -7.68 14.75
CA LEU A 132 12.98 -6.43 14.53
C LEU A 132 11.65 -6.43 15.28
N ASP A 133 11.41 -5.39 16.07
CA ASP A 133 10.14 -5.12 16.73
C ASP A 133 9.24 -4.29 15.80
N ILE A 134 8.30 -4.95 15.13
CA ILE A 134 7.33 -4.38 14.21
C ILE A 134 5.94 -4.87 14.59
N ARG A 135 4.98 -3.95 14.71
CA ARG A 135 3.58 -4.27 14.98
C ARG A 135 2.87 -4.66 13.66
N TYR A 136 2.71 -5.94 13.39
CA TYR A 136 1.96 -6.43 12.24
C TYR A 136 0.52 -6.77 12.61
N LEU A 137 -0.46 -6.24 11.86
CA LEU A 137 -1.90 -6.42 12.11
C LEU A 137 -2.59 -7.00 10.86
N ASN A 138 -3.37 -8.06 11.05
CA ASN A 138 -4.25 -8.58 10.02
C ASN A 138 -5.55 -7.77 10.04
N GLN A 139 -5.52 -6.61 9.40
CA GLN A 139 -6.62 -5.64 9.33
C GLN A 139 -6.57 -4.87 8.03
N THR A 140 -7.69 -4.29 7.63
CA THR A 140 -7.75 -3.28 6.58
C THR A 140 -7.48 -1.89 7.14
N VAL A 141 -7.18 -0.93 6.27
CA VAL A 141 -6.96 0.46 6.69
C VAL A 141 -8.23 1.09 7.24
N GLU A 142 -9.40 0.71 6.72
CA GLU A 142 -10.70 1.18 7.20
C GLU A 142 -10.99 0.66 8.61
N GLN A 143 -10.64 -0.60 8.89
CA GLN A 143 -10.75 -1.16 10.24
C GLN A 143 -9.88 -0.39 11.22
N LEU A 144 -8.62 -0.10 10.84
CA LEU A 144 -7.73 0.68 11.69
C LEU A 144 -8.26 2.11 11.92
N ALA A 145 -8.72 2.79 10.87
CA ALA A 145 -9.26 4.14 10.98
C ALA A 145 -10.55 4.21 11.82
N GLY A 146 -11.33 3.12 11.86
CA GLY A 146 -12.54 3.00 12.68
C GLY A 146 -12.28 2.74 14.18
N VAL A 147 -11.07 2.34 14.54
CA VAL A 147 -10.70 2.09 15.96
C VAL A 147 -10.35 3.42 16.62
N LYS A 148 -11.16 3.84 17.58
CA LYS A 148 -10.75 4.85 18.53
C LYS A 148 -9.86 4.15 19.56
N GLU A 149 -8.54 4.17 19.36
CA GLU A 149 -7.63 3.63 20.35
C GLU A 149 -7.67 4.51 21.63
N ASP A 150 -7.73 3.83 22.77
CA ASP A 150 -7.81 4.40 24.12
C ASP A 150 -6.47 5.02 24.59
N PHE A 151 -5.71 5.59 23.64
CA PHE A 151 -4.49 6.36 23.90
C PHE A 151 -4.81 7.84 24.13
N GLY A 152 -5.80 8.11 25.02
CA GLY A 152 -6.07 9.48 25.45
C GLY A 152 -6.64 10.37 24.34
N SER A 153 -7.93 10.25 24.06
CA SER A 153 -8.77 11.20 23.29
C SER A 153 -8.28 11.64 21.89
N GLY A 154 -7.45 10.84 21.18
CA GLY A 154 -6.96 11.17 19.84
C GLY A 154 -7.24 10.07 18.82
N GLU A 155 -7.48 10.46 17.56
CA GLU A 155 -7.49 9.57 16.42
C GLU A 155 -6.11 8.94 16.22
N VAL A 156 -6.06 7.67 15.78
CA VAL A 156 -4.78 7.00 15.43
C VAL A 156 -4.18 7.72 14.24
N GLN A 157 -3.01 8.32 14.41
CA GLN A 157 -2.32 9.05 13.33
C GLN A 157 -0.82 8.73 13.31
N TYR A 158 -0.25 8.79 12.10
CA TYR A 158 1.14 8.45 11.81
C TYR A 158 1.88 9.62 11.18
N ASP A 159 3.17 9.71 11.46
CA ASP A 159 4.04 10.71 10.83
C ASP A 159 4.27 10.38 9.35
N VAL A 160 4.26 9.09 9.01
CA VAL A 160 4.40 8.59 7.63
C VAL A 160 3.40 7.46 7.38
N VAL A 161 2.66 7.54 6.27
CA VAL A 161 1.78 6.47 5.76
C VAL A 161 2.30 6.03 4.39
N LEU A 162 2.54 4.74 4.24
CA LEU A 162 2.94 4.12 2.98
C LEU A 162 1.76 3.33 2.39
N CYS A 163 1.51 3.52 1.09
CA CYS A 163 0.58 2.77 0.25
C CYS A 163 1.31 2.43 -1.06
N MET A 164 2.14 1.38 -1.04
CA MET A 164 3.11 1.08 -2.09
C MET A 164 2.74 -0.21 -2.83
N GLU A 165 2.31 -0.10 -4.09
CA GLU A 165 1.83 -1.22 -4.93
C GLU A 165 0.61 -1.94 -4.32
N VAL A 166 -0.38 -1.17 -3.87
CA VAL A 166 -1.60 -1.68 -3.21
C VAL A 166 -2.87 -1.13 -3.84
N ILE A 167 -2.87 0.15 -4.21
CA ILE A 167 -4.08 0.88 -4.61
C ILE A 167 -4.74 0.29 -5.87
N GLU A 168 -3.98 -0.34 -6.77
CA GLU A 168 -4.51 -1.05 -7.95
C GLU A 168 -5.22 -2.36 -7.61
N HIS A 169 -5.10 -2.84 -6.38
CA HIS A 169 -5.69 -4.12 -5.92
C HIS A 169 -6.96 -3.94 -5.08
N VAL A 170 -7.38 -2.70 -4.83
CA VAL A 170 -8.58 -2.41 -4.06
C VAL A 170 -9.80 -2.18 -4.97
N THR A 171 -11.00 -2.33 -4.40
CA THR A 171 -12.27 -2.16 -5.14
C THR A 171 -12.66 -0.70 -5.30
N ASP A 172 -12.30 0.16 -4.34
CA ASP A 172 -12.55 1.61 -4.36
C ASP A 172 -11.25 2.36 -4.02
N PRO A 173 -10.42 2.66 -5.04
CA PRO A 173 -9.15 3.36 -4.85
C PRO A 173 -9.28 4.74 -4.20
N GLN A 174 -10.37 5.47 -4.50
CA GLN A 174 -10.59 6.80 -3.94
C GLN A 174 -10.86 6.74 -2.45
N ALA A 175 -11.83 5.93 -2.02
CA ALA A 175 -12.17 5.78 -0.61
C ALA A 175 -11.00 5.23 0.21
N PHE A 176 -10.27 4.27 -0.36
CA PHE A 176 -9.06 3.69 0.23
C PHE A 176 -7.97 4.76 0.46
N LEU A 177 -7.63 5.54 -0.57
CA LEU A 177 -6.59 6.56 -0.45
C LEU A 177 -6.99 7.70 0.50
N GLN A 178 -8.26 8.08 0.52
CA GLN A 178 -8.78 9.07 1.46
C GLN A 178 -8.73 8.56 2.90
N THR A 179 -8.99 7.27 3.12
CA THR A 179 -8.81 6.64 4.44
C THR A 179 -7.33 6.64 4.85
N CYS A 180 -6.41 6.28 3.96
CA CYS A 180 -4.97 6.41 4.21
C CYS A 180 -4.58 7.86 4.58
N ALA A 181 -5.14 8.84 3.85
CA ALA A 181 -4.87 10.26 4.07
C ALA A 181 -5.35 10.74 5.45
N SER A 182 -6.47 10.22 5.96
CA SER A 182 -7.00 10.58 7.28
C SER A 182 -6.10 10.15 8.44
N LEU A 183 -5.24 9.17 8.21
CA LEU A 183 -4.31 8.64 9.20
C LEU A 183 -2.97 9.40 9.25
N VAL A 184 -2.79 10.42 8.42
CA VAL A 184 -1.57 11.24 8.39
C VAL A 184 -1.68 12.39 9.37
N LYS A 185 -0.72 12.52 10.28
CA LYS A 185 -0.63 13.65 11.20
C LYS A 185 -0.39 14.98 10.48
N PRO A 186 -0.80 16.13 11.08
CA PRO A 186 -0.28 17.43 10.67
C PRO A 186 1.26 17.43 10.60
N GLY A 187 1.81 17.95 9.49
CA GLY A 187 3.24 17.88 9.19
C GLY A 187 3.74 16.53 8.65
N GLY A 188 2.88 15.51 8.54
CA GLY A 188 3.22 14.17 8.08
C GLY A 188 3.18 13.98 6.55
N LEU A 189 3.48 12.76 6.12
CA LEU A 189 3.62 12.37 4.71
C LEU A 189 2.78 11.14 4.39
N LEU A 190 2.15 11.15 3.20
CA LEU A 190 1.60 9.97 2.53
C LEU A 190 2.43 9.67 1.29
N PHE A 191 2.84 8.42 1.13
CA PHE A 191 3.46 7.90 -0.09
C PHE A 191 2.49 6.92 -0.77
N CYS A 192 2.27 7.10 -2.07
CA CYS A 192 1.52 6.17 -2.90
C CYS A 192 2.35 5.80 -4.13
N ALA A 193 2.47 4.51 -4.43
CA ALA A 193 3.11 4.01 -5.64
C ALA A 193 2.19 3.03 -6.35
N THR A 194 2.15 3.08 -7.67
CA THR A 194 1.38 2.17 -8.52
C THR A 194 1.85 2.23 -9.97
N LEU A 195 1.17 1.47 -10.82
CA LEU A 195 1.36 1.42 -12.27
C LEU A 195 0.43 2.42 -12.98
N ASN A 196 0.99 3.14 -13.99
CA ASN A 196 0.22 4.06 -14.80
C ASN A 196 -0.57 3.33 -15.90
N ARG A 197 -1.79 3.76 -16.19
CA ARG A 197 -2.67 3.19 -17.23
C ARG A 197 -2.32 3.74 -18.62
N THR A 198 -1.15 3.42 -19.14
CA THR A 198 -0.67 3.82 -20.48
C THR A 198 -0.47 2.61 -21.39
N LEU A 199 -0.37 2.84 -22.71
CA LEU A 199 -0.01 1.79 -23.65
C LEU A 199 1.43 1.29 -23.41
N LYS A 200 2.32 2.15 -22.91
CA LYS A 200 3.69 1.79 -22.55
C LYS A 200 3.73 0.85 -21.34
N SER A 201 2.94 1.13 -20.32
CA SER A 201 2.82 0.24 -19.17
C SER A 201 2.19 -1.11 -19.54
N HIS A 202 1.16 -1.10 -20.39
CA HIS A 202 0.58 -2.33 -20.92
C HIS A 202 1.63 -3.19 -21.62
N ALA A 203 2.44 -2.58 -22.49
CA ALA A 203 3.49 -3.30 -23.20
C ALA A 203 4.62 -3.79 -22.27
N LEU A 204 5.06 -3.00 -21.31
CA LEU A 204 6.21 -3.31 -20.46
C LEU A 204 5.84 -4.10 -19.21
N ALA A 205 4.79 -3.73 -18.48
CA ALA A 205 4.41 -4.39 -17.25
C ALA A 205 3.66 -5.70 -17.50
N ILE A 206 2.81 -5.76 -18.54
CA ILE A 206 2.03 -6.97 -18.84
C ILE A 206 2.78 -7.82 -19.85
N ILE A 207 3.00 -7.34 -21.09
CA ILE A 207 3.61 -8.16 -22.14
C ILE A 207 5.08 -8.45 -21.80
N GLY A 208 5.83 -7.43 -21.37
CA GLY A 208 7.25 -7.56 -21.04
C GLY A 208 7.50 -8.41 -19.80
N ALA A 209 6.91 -8.03 -18.67
CA ALA A 209 7.20 -8.67 -17.38
C ALA A 209 6.51 -10.03 -17.22
N GLU A 210 5.26 -10.20 -17.69
CA GLU A 210 4.52 -11.44 -17.51
C GLU A 210 4.83 -12.49 -18.58
N TYR A 211 4.86 -12.10 -19.86
CA TYR A 211 4.95 -13.06 -20.97
C TYR A 211 6.37 -13.24 -21.53
N ILE A 212 7.18 -12.20 -21.60
CA ILE A 212 8.53 -12.25 -22.18
C ILE A 212 9.56 -12.60 -21.11
N LEU A 213 9.67 -11.78 -20.06
CA LEU A 213 10.67 -11.95 -19.00
C LEU A 213 10.23 -12.92 -17.92
N ARG A 214 8.92 -13.19 -17.82
CA ARG A 214 8.30 -14.06 -16.81
C ARG A 214 8.75 -13.71 -15.39
N TRP A 215 8.88 -12.42 -15.12
CA TRP A 215 9.24 -11.92 -13.80
C TRP A 215 8.11 -12.12 -12.79
N VAL A 216 6.87 -12.05 -13.25
CA VAL A 216 5.67 -12.30 -12.47
C VAL A 216 4.75 -13.25 -13.24
N PRO A 217 3.87 -14.02 -12.55
CA PRO A 217 2.91 -14.91 -13.22
C PRO A 217 2.00 -14.17 -14.19
N ALA A 218 1.62 -14.80 -15.30
CA ALA A 218 0.66 -14.24 -16.24
C ALA A 218 -0.69 -13.97 -15.54
N GLY A 219 -1.28 -12.80 -15.81
CA GLY A 219 -2.51 -12.36 -15.15
C GLY A 219 -2.30 -11.75 -13.78
N THR A 220 -1.05 -11.40 -13.41
CA THR A 220 -0.76 -10.69 -12.16
C THR A 220 -1.34 -9.28 -12.18
N HIS A 221 -1.35 -8.61 -13.34
CA HIS A 221 -1.82 -7.25 -13.48
C HIS A 221 -3.05 -7.18 -14.41
N ASP A 222 -4.06 -6.48 -13.94
CA ASP A 222 -5.20 -6.03 -14.77
C ASP A 222 -4.96 -4.57 -15.14
N TRP A 223 -4.65 -4.31 -16.43
CA TRP A 223 -4.39 -2.95 -16.93
C TRP A 223 -5.54 -1.97 -16.65
N ASN A 224 -6.80 -2.46 -16.58
CA ASN A 224 -7.95 -1.61 -16.27
C ASN A 224 -7.94 -1.08 -14.83
N LYS A 225 -7.22 -1.74 -13.94
CA LYS A 225 -7.03 -1.34 -12.53
C LYS A 225 -5.85 -0.36 -12.34
N PHE A 226 -5.02 -0.13 -13.38
CA PHE A 226 -3.94 0.84 -13.31
C PHE A 226 -4.51 2.26 -13.25
N LEU A 227 -3.80 3.17 -12.59
CA LEU A 227 -4.27 4.51 -12.29
C LEU A 227 -3.35 5.56 -12.91
N HIS A 228 -3.94 6.59 -13.51
CA HIS A 228 -3.16 7.75 -13.95
C HIS A 228 -2.73 8.60 -12.74
N PRO A 229 -1.56 9.29 -12.80
CA PRO A 229 -1.14 10.20 -11.73
C PRO A 229 -2.20 11.23 -11.36
N GLU A 230 -2.94 11.74 -12.34
CA GLU A 230 -4.02 12.71 -12.16
C GLU A 230 -5.20 12.14 -11.37
N GLU A 231 -5.47 10.83 -11.48
CA GLU A 231 -6.50 10.15 -10.68
C GLU A 231 -6.09 10.11 -9.21
N ILE A 232 -4.83 9.73 -8.92
CA ILE A 232 -4.29 9.72 -7.54
C ILE A 232 -4.34 11.13 -6.92
N ILE A 233 -3.92 12.16 -7.67
CA ILE A 233 -4.00 13.55 -7.24
C ILE A 233 -5.46 13.97 -7.01
N GLY A 234 -6.37 13.57 -7.90
CA GLY A 234 -7.79 13.83 -7.79
C GLY A 234 -8.43 13.17 -6.57
N PHE A 235 -8.06 11.94 -6.24
CA PHE A 235 -8.57 11.22 -5.05
C PHE A 235 -8.18 11.91 -3.73
N LEU A 236 -7.05 12.61 -3.70
CA LEU A 236 -6.62 13.41 -2.55
C LEU A 236 -7.33 14.77 -2.48
N SER A 237 -8.04 15.16 -3.53
CA SER A 237 -8.86 16.38 -3.52
C SER A 237 -9.94 16.26 -2.45
N GLY A 238 -10.05 17.29 -1.60
CA GLY A 238 -10.96 17.28 -0.44
C GLY A 238 -10.36 16.70 0.85
N THR A 239 -9.16 16.13 0.80
CA THR A 239 -8.35 15.84 1.99
C THR A 239 -7.53 17.08 2.40
N ARG A 240 -6.83 16.99 3.55
CA ARG A 240 -5.88 18.04 3.95
C ARG A 240 -4.50 17.90 3.30
N LEU A 241 -4.28 16.83 2.52
CA LEU A 241 -2.98 16.54 1.93
C LEU A 241 -2.78 17.33 0.63
N ILE A 242 -1.59 17.86 0.45
CA ILE A 242 -1.14 18.55 -0.77
C ILE A 242 -0.18 17.62 -1.50
N PRO A 243 -0.56 17.07 -2.68
CA PRO A 243 0.32 16.19 -3.44
C PRO A 243 1.45 16.98 -4.10
N ASP A 244 2.65 16.41 -4.05
CA ASP A 244 3.80 16.85 -4.85
C ASP A 244 3.65 16.35 -6.31
N ALA A 245 4.49 16.84 -7.21
CA ALA A 245 4.57 16.31 -8.58
C ALA A 245 4.96 14.82 -8.56
N PRO A 246 4.31 13.97 -9.39
CA PRO A 246 4.63 12.56 -9.47
C PRO A 246 6.08 12.33 -9.91
N VAL A 247 6.72 11.30 -9.34
CA VAL A 247 8.08 10.88 -9.67
C VAL A 247 8.03 9.51 -10.32
N GLY A 248 8.52 9.41 -11.54
CA GLY A 248 8.61 8.16 -12.28
C GLY A 248 9.70 7.24 -11.74
N VAL A 249 9.57 5.94 -12.01
CA VAL A 249 10.60 4.94 -11.73
C VAL A 249 10.82 4.08 -12.96
N GLY A 250 12.04 4.12 -13.48
CA GLY A 250 12.45 3.39 -14.67
C GLY A 250 13.37 2.22 -14.34
N TYR A 251 13.22 1.14 -15.12
CA TYR A 251 14.13 0.00 -15.12
C TYR A 251 15.06 0.09 -16.31
N ASN A 252 16.37 -0.01 -16.07
CA ASN A 252 17.38 -0.09 -17.13
C ASN A 252 17.74 -1.57 -17.37
N PRO A 253 17.35 -2.17 -18.51
CA PRO A 253 17.61 -3.57 -18.79
C PRO A 253 19.10 -3.88 -19.01
N LEU A 254 19.93 -2.89 -19.37
CA LEU A 254 21.37 -3.08 -19.59
C LEU A 254 22.13 -3.21 -18.27
N THR A 255 21.72 -2.46 -17.24
CA THR A 255 22.36 -2.50 -15.92
C THR A 255 21.60 -3.36 -14.91
N GLY A 256 20.35 -3.70 -15.20
CA GLY A 256 19.48 -4.42 -14.27
C GLY A 256 19.02 -3.57 -13.06
N GLN A 257 19.14 -2.25 -13.16
CA GLN A 257 18.89 -1.34 -12.04
C GLN A 257 17.59 -0.54 -12.23
N TRP A 258 16.94 -0.26 -11.12
CA TRP A 258 15.84 0.70 -11.01
C TRP A 258 16.38 2.06 -10.58
N ALA A 259 15.81 3.14 -11.12
CA ALA A 259 16.18 4.51 -10.78
C ALA A 259 14.97 5.44 -10.85
N LEU A 260 15.02 6.52 -10.07
CA LEU A 260 14.06 7.61 -10.19
C LEU A 260 14.21 8.31 -11.54
N SER A 261 13.11 8.77 -12.09
CA SER A 261 13.03 9.36 -13.43
C SER A 261 11.92 10.41 -13.50
N GLY A 262 11.98 11.30 -14.50
CA GLY A 262 10.85 12.17 -14.82
C GLY A 262 9.77 11.48 -15.67
N ASP A 263 10.01 10.25 -16.12
CA ASP A 263 9.08 9.46 -16.93
C ASP A 263 8.13 8.67 -16.03
N THR A 264 6.89 9.08 -15.97
CA THR A 264 5.81 8.46 -15.16
C THR A 264 4.95 7.48 -15.94
N ASP A 265 5.31 7.14 -17.16
CA ASP A 265 4.45 6.35 -18.05
C ASP A 265 4.25 4.89 -17.61
N VAL A 266 5.09 4.34 -16.73
CA VAL A 266 4.97 2.93 -16.30
C VAL A 266 4.80 2.85 -14.79
N ASN A 267 5.87 3.02 -14.00
CA ASN A 267 5.80 3.05 -12.55
C ASN A 267 5.99 4.49 -12.09
N TYR A 268 5.21 4.92 -11.11
CA TYR A 268 5.36 6.23 -10.51
C TYR A 268 5.03 6.21 -9.01
N MET A 269 5.52 7.23 -8.32
CA MET A 269 5.26 7.49 -6.91
C MET A 269 4.73 8.92 -6.75
N VAL A 270 3.75 9.09 -5.87
CA VAL A 270 3.23 10.38 -5.43
C VAL A 270 3.49 10.52 -3.94
N VAL A 271 4.02 11.67 -3.54
CA VAL A 271 4.09 12.07 -2.13
C VAL A 271 3.04 13.14 -1.90
N ALA A 272 2.30 13.04 -0.81
CA ALA A 272 1.39 14.09 -0.39
C ALA A 272 1.71 14.50 1.05
N ARG A 273 1.72 15.82 1.28
CA ARG A 273 2.14 16.46 2.54
C ARG A 273 0.93 16.98 3.29
N HIS A 274 0.82 16.62 4.57
CA HIS A 274 -0.13 17.30 5.45
C HIS A 274 0.52 18.62 5.91
N PRO A 275 -0.11 19.80 5.67
CA PRO A 275 0.38 21.03 6.26
C PRO A 275 0.51 20.89 7.78
N ALA A 276 1.56 21.45 8.35
CA ALA A 276 1.65 21.54 9.80
C ALA A 276 0.55 22.46 10.33
N ASP A 277 0.01 22.16 11.51
CA ASP A 277 -0.89 23.09 12.18
C ASP A 277 -0.12 24.39 12.44
N ILE A 278 -0.62 25.49 11.90
CA ILE A 278 -0.07 26.81 12.20
C ILE A 278 -0.57 27.13 13.61
N ASP A 279 0.34 27.11 14.60
CA ASP A 279 0.03 27.59 15.93
C ASP A 279 -0.36 29.10 15.81
N PRO A 280 -1.59 29.48 16.14
CA PRO A 280 -2.03 30.87 16.00
C PRO A 280 -1.54 31.71 17.20
N ASN A 281 -0.21 31.79 17.40
CA ASN A 281 0.36 32.76 18.36
C ASN A 281 0.61 34.11 17.72
#